data_0db312f403a2c23663ac5d40f31a212e
#
_entry.id   0db312f403a2c23663ac5d40f31a212e
#
_cell.length_a   1.000
_cell.length_b   1.000
_cell.length_c   1.000
_cell.angle_alpha   90.00
_cell.angle_beta   90.00
_cell.angle_gamma   90.00
#
_symmetry.space_group_name_H-M   'P 1'
#
loop_
_entity.id
_entity.type
_entity.pdbx_description
1 polymer ?
#
loop_
_entity_poly.entity_id
_entity_poly.type
_entity_poly.pdbx_seq_one_letter_code
_entity_poly.pdbx_strand_id
1 'polypeptide(L)'
;MNLDAPYCELSPEVVLDALEAAGHRCDGRVLALNSYENRVYQIGTEEGEPVVAKFYRPGRWSDAAIREEHAFSAELASQEIPVVTPLLQAGESLHAHNGFRYAVFPRRGGRWPELGTTLEREWVGRFLGRIHAVGRAQRFRDRGTLSVAGLGREARDSVLDGNWMPDYLATKYADLTEVLLDEVEAQADSWGGARLGRILGDCHRGNILWTDKGPHFVDLDDCLTGPAIQDLWMLLAGSQQEMRSQLVDLLKGYEQFLTFDRGELALIEPLRALRMIHYSAWLARRWDDPAFPRAFPWFAEPRYWEEHYRALEEQLAAVTGPRLEL
;
A
#
# COMPACT_ATOMS: atom_id res chain seq x y z
N MET A 1 21.55 -17.29 -13.46
CA MET A 1 20.69 -16.09 -13.38
C MET A 1 19.34 -16.54 -13.94
N ASN A 2 18.26 -16.41 -13.18
CA ASN A 2 16.94 -16.80 -13.69
C ASN A 2 16.49 -15.73 -14.70
N LEU A 3 16.49 -16.09 -15.99
CA LEU A 3 16.14 -15.16 -17.09
C LEU A 3 14.64 -14.82 -17.13
N ASP A 4 13.83 -15.56 -16.37
CA ASP A 4 12.39 -15.34 -16.26
C ASP A 4 12.02 -14.43 -15.06
N ALA A 5 13.01 -13.99 -14.27
CA ALA A 5 12.73 -13.12 -13.13
C ALA A 5 12.25 -11.73 -13.59
N PRO A 6 11.22 -11.14 -12.95
CA PRO A 6 10.81 -9.78 -13.23
C PRO A 6 12.01 -8.83 -13.14
N TYR A 7 12.12 -7.91 -14.09
CA TYR A 7 13.19 -6.92 -14.16
C TYR A 7 14.61 -7.45 -14.46
N CYS A 8 14.79 -8.71 -14.88
CA CYS A 8 16.13 -9.23 -15.22
C CYS A 8 16.82 -8.44 -16.32
N GLU A 9 16.06 -7.83 -17.24
CA GLU A 9 16.52 -7.01 -18.35
C GLU A 9 16.52 -5.50 -18.07
N LEU A 10 16.07 -5.08 -16.87
CA LEU A 10 16.04 -3.67 -16.48
C LEU A 10 17.40 -3.21 -15.97
N SER A 11 18.34 -2.99 -16.89
CA SER A 11 19.67 -2.44 -16.56
C SER A 11 19.61 -0.91 -16.34
N PRO A 12 20.66 -0.31 -15.73
CA PRO A 12 20.76 1.14 -15.61
C PRO A 12 20.70 1.86 -16.96
N GLU A 13 21.26 1.28 -18.02
CA GLU A 13 21.22 1.81 -19.37
C GLU A 13 19.78 1.84 -19.90
N VAL A 14 19.03 0.75 -19.74
CA VAL A 14 17.60 0.69 -20.12
C VAL A 14 16.78 1.72 -19.36
N VAL A 15 17.10 1.96 -18.09
CA VAL A 15 16.45 3.01 -17.29
C VAL A 15 16.73 4.39 -17.86
N LEU A 16 17.97 4.71 -18.20
CA LEU A 16 18.35 6.00 -18.79
C LEU A 16 17.70 6.19 -20.17
N ASP A 17 17.81 5.19 -21.05
CA ASP A 17 17.20 5.20 -22.39
C ASP A 17 15.70 5.43 -22.33
N ALA A 18 15.01 4.82 -21.35
CA ALA A 18 13.58 5.01 -21.13
C ALA A 18 13.25 6.47 -20.81
N LEU A 19 14.04 7.11 -19.94
CA LEU A 19 13.81 8.51 -19.55
C LEU A 19 14.16 9.46 -20.70
N GLU A 20 15.22 9.20 -21.45
CA GLU A 20 15.57 9.99 -22.64
C GLU A 20 14.49 9.89 -23.72
N ALA A 21 13.93 8.70 -23.93
CA ALA A 21 12.77 8.52 -24.82
C ALA A 21 11.52 9.29 -24.35
N ALA A 22 11.36 9.48 -23.04
CA ALA A 22 10.34 10.35 -22.46
C ALA A 22 10.73 11.83 -22.43
N GLY A 23 11.84 12.23 -23.08
CA GLY A 23 12.24 13.62 -23.23
C GLY A 23 13.04 14.22 -22.06
N HIS A 24 13.51 13.42 -21.13
CA HIS A 24 14.38 13.86 -20.03
C HIS A 24 15.84 13.72 -20.42
N ARG A 25 16.62 14.80 -20.35
CA ARG A 25 18.07 14.73 -20.52
C ARG A 25 18.73 14.23 -19.25
N CYS A 26 19.24 13.00 -19.28
CA CYS A 26 19.85 12.36 -18.13
C CYS A 26 21.34 12.73 -18.02
N ASP A 27 21.85 12.94 -16.80
CA ASP A 27 23.26 13.21 -16.52
C ASP A 27 24.07 11.94 -16.16
N GLY A 28 23.43 10.77 -16.26
CA GLY A 28 24.03 9.46 -15.96
C GLY A 28 23.93 9.03 -14.50
N ARG A 29 23.45 9.88 -13.59
CA ARG A 29 23.29 9.50 -12.18
C ARG A 29 22.00 8.70 -12.00
N VAL A 30 22.12 7.43 -11.59
CA VAL A 30 21.00 6.51 -11.29
C VAL A 30 21.16 6.01 -9.86
N LEU A 31 20.18 6.31 -9.01
CA LEU A 31 20.13 5.84 -7.63
C LEU A 31 18.87 5.00 -7.42
N ALA A 32 19.04 3.70 -7.15
CA ALA A 32 17.92 2.84 -6.78
C ALA A 32 17.36 3.29 -5.44
N LEU A 33 16.04 3.51 -5.39
CA LEU A 33 15.33 3.81 -4.16
C LEU A 33 14.77 2.52 -3.54
N ASN A 34 14.49 2.58 -2.24
CA ASN A 34 13.99 1.42 -1.49
C ASN A 34 12.55 1.11 -1.91
N SER A 35 12.39 0.15 -2.82
CA SER A 35 11.11 -0.35 -3.31
C SER A 35 11.26 -1.81 -3.73
N TYR A 36 10.33 -2.65 -3.33
CA TYR A 36 10.37 -4.09 -3.60
C TYR A 36 9.35 -4.53 -4.66
N GLU A 37 8.15 -3.98 -4.63
CA GLU A 37 7.10 -4.31 -5.58
C GLU A 37 7.44 -3.84 -6.99
N ASN A 38 7.76 -2.57 -7.11
CA ASN A 38 8.20 -1.93 -8.34
C ASN A 38 9.73 -1.73 -8.32
N ARG A 39 10.31 -1.23 -9.41
CA ARG A 39 11.68 -0.70 -9.37
C ARG A 39 11.61 0.81 -9.48
N VAL A 40 12.13 1.47 -8.47
CA VAL A 40 12.08 2.94 -8.37
C VAL A 40 13.49 3.50 -8.33
N TYR A 41 13.74 4.46 -9.22
CA TYR A 41 15.05 5.08 -9.35
C TYR A 41 14.93 6.60 -9.27
N GLN A 42 15.83 7.24 -8.55
CA GLN A 42 16.08 8.66 -8.70
C GLN A 42 17.09 8.86 -9.79
N ILE A 43 16.76 9.69 -10.77
CA ILE A 43 17.59 9.96 -11.95
C ILE A 43 18.00 11.42 -11.94
N GLY A 44 19.32 11.66 -12.09
CA GLY A 44 19.85 12.99 -12.28
C GLY A 44 19.53 13.51 -13.69
N THR A 45 19.18 14.79 -13.80
CA THR A 45 18.94 15.47 -15.07
C THR A 45 20.02 16.52 -15.32
N GLU A 46 20.36 16.79 -16.60
CA GLU A 46 21.35 17.81 -16.97
C GLU A 46 20.90 19.21 -16.55
N GLU A 47 19.60 19.47 -16.67
CA GLU A 47 19.01 20.76 -16.35
C GLU A 47 17.84 20.53 -15.38
N GLY A 48 17.99 21.00 -14.13
CA GLY A 48 16.90 21.00 -13.15
C GLY A 48 17.06 19.99 -12.02
N GLU A 49 15.95 19.74 -11.35
CA GLU A 49 15.89 18.81 -10.21
C GLU A 49 15.82 17.37 -10.68
N PRO A 50 16.40 16.43 -9.92
CA PRO A 50 16.28 15.00 -10.21
C PRO A 50 14.80 14.58 -10.30
N VAL A 51 14.55 13.59 -11.14
CA VAL A 51 13.22 12.96 -11.26
C VAL A 51 13.23 11.55 -10.65
N VAL A 52 12.05 11.00 -10.40
CA VAL A 52 11.87 9.63 -9.92
C VAL A 52 11.15 8.82 -10.99
N ALA A 53 11.79 7.75 -11.46
CA ALA A 53 11.19 6.80 -12.39
C ALA A 53 10.69 5.58 -11.64
N LYS A 54 9.40 5.24 -11.79
CA LYS A 54 8.78 4.03 -11.24
C LYS A 54 8.47 3.08 -12.39
N PHE A 55 9.18 1.95 -12.40
CA PHE A 55 8.94 0.84 -13.33
C PHE A 55 7.99 -0.15 -12.67
N TYR A 56 6.81 -0.31 -13.27
CA TYR A 56 5.76 -1.16 -12.74
C TYR A 56 6.08 -2.64 -12.91
N ARG A 57 5.77 -3.44 -11.88
CA ARG A 57 5.95 -4.90 -11.95
C ARG A 57 5.14 -5.48 -13.12
N PRO A 58 5.80 -6.24 -14.02
CA PRO A 58 5.11 -6.94 -15.07
C PRO A 58 3.99 -7.84 -14.54
N GLY A 59 2.83 -7.79 -15.17
CA GLY A 59 1.69 -8.65 -14.83
C GLY A 59 0.88 -8.27 -13.58
N ARG A 60 1.30 -7.28 -12.77
CA ARG A 60 0.55 -6.87 -11.58
C ARG A 60 -0.71 -6.07 -11.94
N TRP A 61 -0.56 -5.00 -12.68
CA TRP A 61 -1.65 -4.11 -13.05
C TRP A 61 -1.80 -4.00 -14.57
N SER A 62 -3.02 -3.83 -15.05
CA SER A 62 -3.28 -3.41 -16.43
C SER A 62 -2.89 -1.95 -16.65
N ASP A 63 -2.68 -1.55 -17.89
CA ASP A 63 -2.44 -0.14 -18.23
C ASP A 63 -3.61 0.76 -17.81
N ALA A 64 -4.84 0.25 -17.91
CA ALA A 64 -6.03 0.96 -17.47
C ALA A 64 -6.01 1.20 -15.95
N ALA A 65 -5.65 0.19 -15.17
CA ALA A 65 -5.53 0.31 -13.72
C ALA A 65 -4.42 1.30 -13.29
N ILE A 66 -3.27 1.31 -13.99
CA ILE A 66 -2.19 2.28 -13.72
C ILE A 66 -2.63 3.70 -14.08
N ARG A 67 -3.28 3.89 -15.24
CA ARG A 67 -3.80 5.21 -15.61
C ARG A 67 -4.89 5.70 -14.66
N GLU A 68 -5.67 4.80 -14.09
CA GLU A 68 -6.70 5.15 -13.10
C GLU A 68 -6.08 5.61 -11.76
N GLU A 69 -4.96 5.01 -11.32
CA GLU A 69 -4.13 5.53 -10.21
C GLU A 69 -3.64 6.96 -10.51
N HIS A 70 -3.04 7.16 -11.70
CA HIS A 70 -2.55 8.45 -12.13
C HIS A 70 -3.64 9.52 -12.17
N ALA A 71 -4.81 9.16 -12.70
CA ALA A 71 -5.97 10.06 -12.75
C ALA A 71 -6.46 10.42 -11.34
N PHE A 72 -6.49 9.45 -10.41
CA PHE A 72 -6.86 9.71 -9.02
C PHE A 72 -5.86 10.64 -8.34
N SER A 73 -4.56 10.41 -8.51
CA SER A 73 -3.53 11.29 -7.97
C SER A 73 -3.61 12.71 -8.54
N ALA A 74 -3.89 12.86 -9.83
CA ALA A 74 -4.08 14.16 -10.48
C ALA A 74 -5.34 14.88 -9.98
N GLU A 75 -6.44 14.14 -9.76
CA GLU A 75 -7.67 14.68 -9.17
C GLU A 75 -7.41 15.21 -7.76
N LEU A 76 -6.71 14.44 -6.92
CA LEU A 76 -6.31 14.86 -5.57
C LEU A 76 -5.44 16.14 -5.61
N ALA A 77 -4.45 16.18 -6.48
CA ALA A 77 -3.57 17.34 -6.64
C ALA A 77 -4.34 18.59 -7.12
N SER A 78 -5.33 18.43 -8.00
CA SER A 78 -6.19 19.53 -8.45
C SER A 78 -7.01 20.17 -7.33
N GLN A 79 -7.22 19.42 -6.25
CA GLN A 79 -7.87 19.88 -5.02
C GLN A 79 -6.85 20.37 -3.97
N GLU A 80 -5.61 20.65 -4.37
CA GLU A 80 -4.53 21.10 -3.48
C GLU A 80 -4.24 20.10 -2.33
N ILE A 81 -4.47 18.81 -2.57
CA ILE A 81 -4.07 17.74 -1.64
C ILE A 81 -2.61 17.38 -1.96
N PRO A 82 -1.73 17.30 -0.95
CA PRO A 82 -0.30 17.09 -1.15
C PRO A 82 0.01 15.63 -1.51
N VAL A 83 -0.22 15.27 -2.75
CA VAL A 83 0.16 13.98 -3.36
C VAL A 83 1.22 14.20 -4.44
N VAL A 84 1.98 13.17 -4.77
CA VAL A 84 2.96 13.22 -5.86
C VAL A 84 2.33 12.58 -7.10
N THR A 85 2.10 13.40 -8.13
CA THR A 85 1.52 12.95 -9.40
C THR A 85 2.60 12.69 -10.44
N PRO A 86 2.39 11.77 -11.41
CA PRO A 86 3.32 11.61 -12.52
C PRO A 86 3.38 12.86 -13.40
N LEU A 87 4.56 13.09 -13.96
CA LEU A 87 4.79 14.10 -14.99
C LEU A 87 4.15 13.65 -16.30
N LEU A 88 3.53 14.58 -17.01
CA LEU A 88 2.96 14.29 -18.32
C LEU A 88 4.00 14.60 -19.40
N GLN A 89 4.23 13.65 -20.31
CA GLN A 89 5.03 13.81 -21.51
C GLN A 89 4.14 13.59 -22.73
N ALA A 90 4.03 14.59 -23.60
CA ALA A 90 3.10 14.59 -24.72
C ALA A 90 1.64 14.27 -24.32
N GLY A 91 1.24 14.60 -23.09
CA GLY A 91 -0.09 14.34 -22.55
C GLY A 91 -0.27 12.98 -21.90
N GLU A 92 0.74 12.09 -21.96
CA GLU A 92 0.72 10.75 -21.36
C GLU A 92 1.47 10.72 -20.02
N SER A 93 0.93 9.96 -19.08
CA SER A 93 1.53 9.74 -17.75
C SER A 93 2.16 8.35 -17.60
N LEU A 94 1.79 7.42 -18.47
CA LEU A 94 2.30 6.05 -18.52
C LEU A 94 3.04 5.83 -19.82
N HIS A 95 4.29 5.37 -19.72
CA HIS A 95 5.18 5.11 -20.84
C HIS A 95 5.58 3.65 -20.90
N ALA A 96 6.09 3.22 -22.06
CA ALA A 96 6.63 1.88 -22.25
C ALA A 96 7.99 1.98 -22.95
N HIS A 97 8.99 1.21 -22.47
CA HIS A 97 10.29 1.07 -23.09
C HIS A 97 10.83 -0.34 -22.85
N ASN A 98 11.32 -1.01 -23.88
CA ASN A 98 11.85 -2.38 -23.82
C ASN A 98 10.95 -3.36 -23.03
N GLY A 99 9.62 -3.28 -23.23
CA GLY A 99 8.65 -4.15 -22.55
C GLY A 99 8.31 -3.74 -21.12
N PHE A 100 9.00 -2.77 -20.53
CA PHE A 100 8.70 -2.22 -19.22
C PHE A 100 7.76 -1.03 -19.32
N ARG A 101 6.75 -1.01 -18.43
CA ARG A 101 5.88 0.15 -18.22
C ARG A 101 6.45 1.00 -17.10
N TYR A 102 6.48 2.30 -17.28
CA TYR A 102 7.01 3.22 -16.28
C TYR A 102 6.29 4.56 -16.29
N ALA A 103 6.40 5.27 -15.18
CA ALA A 103 6.00 6.65 -15.04
C ALA A 103 7.12 7.46 -14.40
N VAL A 104 7.17 8.75 -14.70
CA VAL A 104 8.16 9.68 -14.17
C VAL A 104 7.47 10.65 -13.22
N PHE A 105 8.03 10.84 -12.04
CA PHE A 105 7.50 11.69 -10.99
C PHE A 105 8.49 12.79 -10.62
N PRO A 106 8.02 13.95 -10.15
CA PRO A 106 8.91 14.93 -9.57
C PRO A 106 9.49 14.37 -8.26
N ARG A 107 10.78 14.57 -8.03
CA ARG A 107 11.39 14.20 -6.74
C ARG A 107 10.79 15.05 -5.63
N ARG A 108 10.34 14.39 -4.56
CA ARG A 108 9.95 15.06 -3.31
C ARG A 108 10.83 14.59 -2.18
N GLY A 109 11.38 15.54 -1.44
CA GLY A 109 12.10 15.27 -0.20
C GLY A 109 11.14 15.28 0.97
N GLY A 110 11.56 14.69 2.08
CA GLY A 110 10.82 14.65 3.33
C GLY A 110 11.39 13.55 4.23
N ARG A 111 10.95 13.52 5.47
CA ARG A 111 11.22 12.45 6.43
C ARG A 111 9.95 11.67 6.71
N TRP A 112 10.05 10.46 7.15
CA TRP A 112 8.89 9.72 7.63
C TRP A 112 8.34 10.38 8.90
N PRO A 113 7.01 10.55 9.03
CA PRO A 113 6.42 11.14 10.22
C PRO A 113 6.49 10.15 11.39
N GLU A 114 6.79 10.68 12.57
CA GLU A 114 6.70 9.90 13.81
C GLU A 114 5.26 9.80 14.31
N LEU A 115 4.42 10.76 13.96
CA LEU A 115 3.05 10.94 14.44
C LEU A 115 2.98 10.96 15.99
N GLY A 116 4.03 11.51 16.60
CA GLY A 116 4.18 11.54 18.05
C GLY A 116 3.30 12.59 18.73
N THR A 117 2.90 13.63 18.02
CA THR A 117 2.10 14.73 18.56
C THR A 117 0.66 14.73 18.04
N THR A 118 -0.25 15.25 18.86
CA THR A 118 -1.65 15.49 18.46
C THR A 118 -1.73 16.33 17.17
N LEU A 119 -0.90 17.34 17.02
CA LEU A 119 -0.91 18.23 15.86
C LEU A 119 -0.53 17.49 14.58
N GLU A 120 0.48 16.63 14.61
CA GLU A 120 0.87 15.81 13.44
C GLU A 120 -0.25 14.88 13.03
N ARG A 121 -0.90 14.21 14.00
CA ARG A 121 -2.04 13.32 13.74
C ARG A 121 -3.26 14.07 13.20
N GLU A 122 -3.62 15.21 13.78
CA GLU A 122 -4.69 16.07 13.25
C GLU A 122 -4.39 16.51 11.82
N TRP A 123 -3.14 16.82 11.50
CA TRP A 123 -2.76 17.24 10.16
C TRP A 123 -2.91 16.13 9.13
N VAL A 124 -2.42 14.92 9.43
CA VAL A 124 -2.63 13.75 8.58
C VAL A 124 -4.11 13.43 8.44
N GLY A 125 -4.86 13.43 9.55
CA GLY A 125 -6.30 13.22 9.55
C GLY A 125 -7.06 14.20 8.65
N ARG A 126 -6.68 15.48 8.67
CA ARG A 126 -7.25 16.52 7.80
C ARG A 126 -7.09 16.18 6.32
N PHE A 127 -5.92 15.74 5.90
CA PHE A 127 -5.71 15.39 4.51
C PHE A 127 -6.38 14.07 4.13
N LEU A 128 -6.41 13.06 5.02
CA LEU A 128 -7.19 11.84 4.78
C LEU A 128 -8.68 12.12 4.63
N GLY A 129 -9.23 13.05 5.44
CA GLY A 129 -10.61 13.50 5.28
C GLY A 129 -10.88 14.13 3.90
N ARG A 130 -9.93 14.92 3.38
CA ARG A 130 -10.01 15.50 2.03
C ARG A 130 -9.87 14.45 0.94
N ILE A 131 -8.89 13.54 1.06
CA ILE A 131 -8.67 12.43 0.11
C ILE A 131 -9.95 11.59 -0.01
N HIS A 132 -10.53 11.21 1.13
CA HIS A 132 -11.73 10.38 1.13
C HIS A 132 -12.98 11.15 0.67
N ALA A 133 -13.06 12.46 0.91
CA ALA A 133 -14.13 13.30 0.34
C ALA A 133 -14.11 13.28 -1.20
N VAL A 134 -12.93 13.44 -1.80
CA VAL A 134 -12.72 13.28 -3.24
C VAL A 134 -12.98 11.83 -3.68
N GLY A 135 -12.47 10.85 -2.92
CA GLY A 135 -12.62 9.43 -3.20
C GLY A 135 -14.07 8.95 -3.26
N ARG A 136 -14.97 9.56 -2.48
CA ARG A 136 -16.41 9.22 -2.47
C ARG A 136 -17.17 9.67 -3.70
N ALA A 137 -16.63 10.59 -4.51
CA ALA A 137 -17.33 11.14 -5.68
C ALA A 137 -17.54 10.09 -6.78
N GLN A 138 -16.65 9.12 -6.89
CA GLN A 138 -16.74 8.04 -7.89
C GLN A 138 -15.99 6.79 -7.39
N ARG A 139 -16.17 5.66 -8.08
CA ARG A 139 -15.47 4.40 -7.80
C ARG A 139 -14.43 4.13 -8.87
N PHE A 140 -13.42 3.35 -8.53
CA PHE A 140 -12.53 2.76 -9.53
C PHE A 140 -13.28 1.76 -10.40
N ARG A 141 -12.85 1.62 -11.66
CA ARG A 141 -13.39 0.66 -12.64
C ARG A 141 -12.41 -0.49 -12.88
N ASP A 142 -11.13 -0.14 -12.98
CA ASP A 142 -10.05 -1.05 -13.34
C ASP A 142 -9.18 -1.44 -12.12
N ARG A 143 -9.33 -0.71 -11.01
CA ARG A 143 -8.74 -1.07 -9.71
C ARG A 143 -9.77 -1.75 -8.84
N GLY A 144 -9.34 -2.79 -8.13
CA GLY A 144 -10.21 -3.66 -7.35
C GLY A 144 -10.93 -2.99 -6.19
N THR A 145 -11.79 -3.77 -5.56
CA THR A 145 -12.40 -3.45 -4.28
C THR A 145 -11.78 -4.33 -3.21
N LEU A 146 -11.50 -3.76 -2.03
CA LEU A 146 -11.03 -4.51 -0.87
C LEU A 146 -12.03 -5.62 -0.55
N SER A 147 -11.57 -6.85 -0.47
CA SER A 147 -12.42 -8.01 -0.21
C SER A 147 -11.71 -9.06 0.63
N VAL A 148 -12.49 -9.82 1.41
CA VAL A 148 -11.97 -10.97 2.16
C VAL A 148 -11.48 -12.05 1.21
N ALA A 149 -12.16 -12.25 0.08
CA ALA A 149 -11.74 -13.22 -0.93
C ALA A 149 -10.31 -12.95 -1.41
N GLY A 150 -9.99 -11.74 -1.88
CA GLY A 150 -8.68 -11.42 -2.46
C GLY A 150 -7.56 -11.32 -1.43
N LEU A 151 -7.79 -10.59 -0.32
CA LEU A 151 -6.77 -10.35 0.70
C LEU A 151 -6.67 -11.49 1.73
N GLY A 152 -7.71 -12.30 1.91
CA GLY A 152 -7.77 -13.40 2.85
C GLY A 152 -7.66 -14.77 2.18
N ARG A 153 -8.74 -15.23 1.52
CA ARG A 153 -8.85 -16.60 0.99
C ARG A 153 -7.79 -16.93 -0.06
N GLU A 154 -7.71 -16.15 -1.12
CA GLU A 154 -6.71 -16.35 -2.19
C GLU A 154 -5.27 -16.17 -1.68
N ALA A 155 -5.06 -15.26 -0.72
CA ALA A 155 -3.76 -15.08 -0.10
C ALA A 155 -3.36 -16.31 0.74
N ARG A 156 -4.26 -16.80 1.59
CA ARG A 156 -4.08 -18.04 2.37
C ARG A 156 -3.74 -19.24 1.48
N ASP A 157 -4.55 -19.47 0.46
CA ASP A 157 -4.36 -20.60 -0.45
C ASP A 157 -3.00 -20.54 -1.15
N SER A 158 -2.58 -19.36 -1.61
CA SER A 158 -1.26 -19.12 -2.19
C SER A 158 -0.10 -19.43 -1.23
N VAL A 159 -0.26 -19.20 0.07
CA VAL A 159 0.74 -19.57 1.08
C VAL A 159 0.77 -21.07 1.29
N LEU A 160 -0.38 -21.72 1.41
CA LEU A 160 -0.48 -23.16 1.63
C LEU A 160 0.06 -23.97 0.45
N ASP A 161 -0.19 -23.53 -0.78
CA ASP A 161 0.29 -24.18 -2.00
C ASP A 161 1.83 -24.12 -2.13
N GLY A 162 2.48 -23.14 -1.52
CA GLY A 162 3.90 -22.84 -1.70
C GLY A 162 4.85 -23.66 -0.79
N ASN A 163 4.35 -24.49 0.13
CA ASN A 163 5.16 -25.26 1.09
C ASN A 163 6.20 -24.44 1.86
N TRP A 164 5.82 -23.23 2.28
CA TRP A 164 6.71 -22.28 2.94
C TRP A 164 7.01 -22.63 4.40
N MET A 165 6.11 -23.33 5.06
CA MET A 165 6.19 -23.64 6.48
C MET A 165 6.50 -25.12 6.73
N PRO A 166 7.02 -25.48 7.93
CA PRO A 166 7.20 -26.88 8.31
C PRO A 166 5.90 -27.68 8.28
N ASP A 167 5.96 -28.97 7.90
CA ASP A 167 4.79 -29.86 7.79
C ASP A 167 3.94 -29.91 9.06
N TYR A 168 4.57 -29.88 10.24
CA TYR A 168 3.87 -29.91 11.53
C TYR A 168 3.02 -28.66 11.79
N LEU A 169 3.28 -27.57 11.06
CA LEU A 169 2.59 -26.29 11.19
C LEU A 169 1.52 -26.09 10.11
N ALA A 170 1.70 -26.68 8.92
CA ALA A 170 0.85 -26.44 7.76
C ALA A 170 -0.64 -26.72 8.03
N THR A 171 -0.96 -27.87 8.63
CA THR A 171 -2.37 -28.20 8.98
C THR A 171 -2.91 -27.22 10.03
N LYS A 172 -2.14 -26.88 11.05
CA LYS A 172 -2.56 -25.95 12.11
C LYS A 172 -2.80 -24.56 11.54
N TYR A 173 -1.94 -24.11 10.63
CA TYR A 173 -2.07 -22.82 9.94
C TYR A 173 -3.34 -22.81 9.07
N ALA A 174 -3.60 -23.89 8.33
CA ALA A 174 -4.80 -24.03 7.52
C ALA A 174 -6.07 -23.93 8.36
N ASP A 175 -6.13 -24.69 9.47
CA ASP A 175 -7.29 -24.69 10.37
C ASP A 175 -7.49 -23.32 11.05
N LEU A 176 -6.43 -22.72 11.57
CA LEU A 176 -6.50 -21.40 12.22
C LEU A 176 -6.97 -20.32 11.25
N THR A 177 -6.38 -20.25 10.06
CA THR A 177 -6.71 -19.22 9.07
C THR A 177 -8.10 -19.43 8.47
N GLU A 178 -8.61 -20.68 8.41
CA GLU A 178 -10.01 -20.92 8.05
C GLU A 178 -10.96 -20.28 9.06
N VAL A 179 -10.79 -20.61 10.35
CA VAL A 179 -11.61 -20.04 11.43
C VAL A 179 -11.50 -18.52 11.46
N LEU A 180 -10.28 -17.98 11.35
CA LEU A 180 -10.06 -16.54 11.36
C LEU A 180 -10.79 -15.84 10.21
N LEU A 181 -10.73 -16.41 8.99
CA LEU A 181 -11.39 -15.83 7.82
C LEU A 181 -12.90 -15.97 7.88
N ASP A 182 -13.44 -17.04 8.47
CA ASP A 182 -14.87 -17.17 8.72
C ASP A 182 -15.40 -16.08 9.68
N GLU A 183 -14.63 -15.81 10.76
CA GLU A 183 -14.96 -14.72 11.69
C GLU A 183 -14.87 -13.33 11.04
N VAL A 184 -13.86 -13.13 10.18
CA VAL A 184 -13.73 -11.89 9.41
C VAL A 184 -14.88 -11.73 8.42
N GLU A 185 -15.30 -12.78 7.72
CA GLU A 185 -16.43 -12.77 6.79
C GLU A 185 -17.76 -12.51 7.51
N ALA A 186 -18.00 -13.15 8.66
CA ALA A 186 -19.19 -12.92 9.46
C ALA A 186 -19.33 -11.45 9.91
N GLN A 187 -18.20 -10.75 10.11
CA GLN A 187 -18.19 -9.32 10.39
C GLN A 187 -18.24 -8.47 9.13
N ALA A 188 -17.81 -9.00 7.97
CA ALA A 188 -17.81 -8.30 6.70
C ALA A 188 -19.21 -8.00 6.15
N ASP A 189 -20.25 -8.73 6.57
CA ASP A 189 -21.64 -8.36 6.29
C ASP A 189 -21.99 -6.97 6.84
N SER A 190 -21.28 -6.54 7.89
CA SER A 190 -21.36 -5.15 8.39
C SER A 190 -20.65 -4.15 7.46
N TRP A 191 -19.74 -4.60 6.56
CA TRP A 191 -19.11 -3.75 5.54
C TRP A 191 -20.12 -3.28 4.49
N GLY A 192 -21.21 -4.03 4.26
CA GLY A 192 -22.31 -3.65 3.36
C GLY A 192 -23.00 -2.35 3.75
N GLY A 193 -22.85 -1.90 4.99
CA GLY A 193 -23.27 -0.59 5.48
C GLY A 193 -22.21 0.51 5.34
N ALA A 194 -20.94 0.16 5.19
CA ALA A 194 -19.86 1.13 5.03
C ALA A 194 -19.95 1.83 3.66
N ARG A 195 -19.77 3.14 3.66
CA ARG A 195 -19.72 3.92 2.42
C ARG A 195 -18.35 3.76 1.74
N LEU A 196 -18.22 2.74 0.92
CA LEU A 196 -16.98 2.50 0.18
C LEU A 196 -16.67 3.67 -0.78
N GLY A 197 -15.42 4.08 -0.79
CA GLY A 197 -14.86 5.10 -1.68
C GLY A 197 -13.50 4.69 -2.21
N ARG A 198 -12.90 5.51 -3.09
CA ARG A 198 -11.50 5.36 -3.47
C ARG A 198 -10.64 5.78 -2.28
N ILE A 199 -9.73 4.92 -1.87
CA ILE A 199 -8.81 5.11 -0.75
C ILE A 199 -7.38 4.85 -1.20
N LEU A 200 -6.39 5.23 -0.37
CA LEU A 200 -4.97 4.95 -0.65
C LEU A 200 -4.64 3.46 -0.56
N GLY A 201 -5.33 2.75 0.33
CA GLY A 201 -5.25 1.29 0.49
C GLY A 201 -4.06 0.81 1.31
N ASP A 202 -2.90 1.44 1.17
CA ASP A 202 -1.67 1.13 1.93
C ASP A 202 -1.10 2.39 2.62
N CYS A 203 -1.96 3.12 3.34
CA CYS A 203 -1.60 4.38 4.00
C CYS A 203 -0.84 4.13 5.31
N HIS A 204 0.41 3.68 5.23
CA HIS A 204 1.30 3.58 6.37
C HIS A 204 2.30 4.75 6.42
N ARG A 205 3.00 4.91 7.54
CA ARG A 205 3.96 6.03 7.76
C ARG A 205 5.04 6.12 6.68
N GLY A 206 5.45 4.99 6.07
CA GLY A 206 6.44 4.94 4.99
C GLY A 206 5.95 5.58 3.69
N ASN A 207 4.63 5.69 3.49
CA ASN A 207 4.02 6.31 2.32
C ASN A 207 3.60 7.78 2.59
N ILE A 208 4.09 8.37 3.67
CA ILE A 208 3.91 9.77 4.02
C ILE A 208 5.28 10.44 4.17
N LEU A 209 5.55 11.46 3.39
CA LEU A 209 6.74 12.30 3.52
C LEU A 209 6.38 13.57 4.30
N TRP A 210 7.02 13.78 5.44
CA TRP A 210 6.83 14.99 6.24
C TRP A 210 7.81 16.07 5.80
N THR A 211 7.29 17.21 5.43
CA THR A 211 8.04 18.40 5.02
C THR A 211 7.72 19.58 5.94
N ASP A 212 8.40 20.72 5.76
CA ASP A 212 8.08 21.96 6.48
C ASP A 212 6.66 22.48 6.19
N LYS A 213 6.05 21.99 5.09
CA LYS A 213 4.68 22.32 4.67
C LYS A 213 3.65 21.27 5.10
N GLY A 214 4.05 20.27 5.88
CA GLY A 214 3.22 19.18 6.35
C GLY A 214 3.38 17.88 5.54
N PRO A 215 2.41 16.95 5.68
CA PRO A 215 2.48 15.65 5.04
C PRO A 215 2.30 15.73 3.52
N HIS A 216 3.06 14.89 2.78
CA HIS A 216 2.87 14.56 1.39
C HIS A 216 2.64 13.07 1.26
N PHE A 217 1.59 12.65 0.58
CA PHE A 217 1.29 11.25 0.33
C PHE A 217 1.96 10.79 -0.96
N VAL A 218 2.62 9.66 -0.88
CA VAL A 218 3.36 9.06 -2.00
C VAL A 218 2.92 7.62 -2.19
N ASP A 219 3.22 7.06 -3.35
CA ASP A 219 2.96 5.66 -3.70
C ASP A 219 1.50 5.23 -3.55
N LEU A 220 0.68 5.69 -4.50
CA LEU A 220 -0.73 5.32 -4.60
C LEU A 220 -0.94 3.97 -5.32
N ASP A 221 0.12 3.15 -5.44
CA ASP A 221 0.12 1.89 -6.21
C ASP A 221 -0.91 0.86 -5.73
N ASP A 222 -1.29 0.94 -4.46
CA ASP A 222 -2.28 0.07 -3.82
C ASP A 222 -3.66 0.73 -3.64
N CYS A 223 -3.89 1.90 -4.26
CA CYS A 223 -5.20 2.53 -4.18
C CYS A 223 -6.28 1.63 -4.77
N LEU A 224 -7.41 1.57 -4.08
CA LEU A 224 -8.53 0.67 -4.40
C LEU A 224 -9.85 1.25 -3.86
N THR A 225 -10.94 0.57 -4.11
CA THR A 225 -12.23 0.90 -3.47
C THR A 225 -12.31 0.18 -2.13
N GLY A 226 -12.54 0.93 -1.04
CA GLY A 226 -12.59 0.36 0.32
C GLY A 226 -13.22 1.28 1.35
N PRO A 227 -13.32 0.82 2.62
CA PRO A 227 -13.78 1.64 3.75
C PRO A 227 -12.68 2.63 4.16
N ALA A 228 -13.07 3.80 4.65
CA ALA A 228 -12.14 4.86 5.04
C ALA A 228 -11.20 4.44 6.18
N ILE A 229 -11.67 3.59 7.07
CA ILE A 229 -10.86 3.10 8.20
C ILE A 229 -9.59 2.37 7.74
N GLN A 230 -9.55 1.81 6.52
CA GLN A 230 -8.35 1.15 5.99
C GLN A 230 -7.13 2.07 6.02
N ASP A 231 -7.29 3.32 5.63
CA ASP A 231 -6.17 4.28 5.61
C ASP A 231 -5.87 4.88 6.99
N LEU A 232 -6.80 4.76 7.95
CA LEU A 232 -6.64 5.31 9.30
C LEU A 232 -5.97 4.30 10.24
N TRP A 233 -6.43 3.03 10.26
CA TRP A 233 -5.92 2.06 11.22
C TRP A 233 -4.43 1.73 11.02
N MET A 234 -3.92 1.83 9.80
CA MET A 234 -2.51 1.56 9.48
C MET A 234 -1.54 2.59 10.09
N LEU A 235 -2.05 3.71 10.58
CA LEU A 235 -1.29 4.74 11.29
C LEU A 235 -1.29 4.54 12.81
N LEU A 236 -2.13 3.63 13.33
CA LEU A 236 -2.29 3.36 14.75
C LEU A 236 -1.27 2.33 15.24
N ALA A 237 -0.75 2.54 16.45
CA ALA A 237 0.21 1.63 17.07
C ALA A 237 0.09 1.65 18.61
N GLY A 238 0.51 0.55 19.23
CA GLY A 238 0.54 0.40 20.69
C GLY A 238 -0.69 -0.29 21.26
N SER A 239 -0.98 -0.05 22.53
CA SER A 239 -2.15 -0.58 23.23
C SER A 239 -3.47 -0.02 22.69
N GLN A 240 -4.60 -0.67 23.00
CA GLN A 240 -5.91 -0.16 22.60
C GLN A 240 -6.16 1.29 23.07
N GLN A 241 -5.70 1.64 24.28
CA GLN A 241 -5.85 3.00 24.80
C GLN A 241 -5.03 4.01 24.00
N GLU A 242 -3.81 3.65 23.60
CA GLU A 242 -2.96 4.48 22.75
C GLU A 242 -3.55 4.63 21.35
N MET A 243 -3.99 3.54 20.74
CA MET A 243 -4.66 3.54 19.43
C MET A 243 -5.93 4.40 19.46
N ARG A 244 -6.73 4.31 20.52
CA ARG A 244 -7.92 5.16 20.74
C ARG A 244 -7.53 6.64 20.75
N SER A 245 -6.53 7.02 21.54
CA SER A 245 -6.08 8.42 21.61
C SER A 245 -5.58 8.93 20.26
N GLN A 246 -4.79 8.11 19.55
CA GLN A 246 -4.27 8.45 18.21
C GLN A 246 -5.41 8.62 17.20
N LEU A 247 -6.41 7.74 17.24
CA LEU A 247 -7.55 7.80 16.34
C LEU A 247 -8.44 9.02 16.62
N VAL A 248 -8.63 9.40 17.88
CA VAL A 248 -9.35 10.63 18.26
C VAL A 248 -8.66 11.85 17.63
N ASP A 249 -7.35 11.94 17.70
CA ASP A 249 -6.59 13.04 17.11
C ASP A 249 -6.70 13.04 15.56
N LEU A 250 -6.56 11.88 14.92
CA LEU A 250 -6.75 11.73 13.47
C LEU A 250 -8.16 12.17 13.04
N LEU A 251 -9.19 11.71 13.74
CA LEU A 251 -10.58 12.01 13.42
C LEU A 251 -10.93 13.48 13.66
N LYS A 252 -10.32 14.13 14.63
CA LYS A 252 -10.48 15.57 14.83
C LYS A 252 -10.04 16.39 13.62
N GLY A 253 -8.99 15.96 12.92
CA GLY A 253 -8.60 16.53 11.64
C GLY A 253 -9.50 16.12 10.49
N TYR A 254 -9.79 14.83 10.40
CA TYR A 254 -10.60 14.20 9.35
C TYR A 254 -12.01 14.79 9.25
N GLU A 255 -12.69 14.94 10.37
CA GLU A 255 -14.08 15.39 10.44
C GLU A 255 -14.26 16.89 10.12
N GLN A 256 -13.19 17.62 9.90
CA GLN A 256 -13.28 18.97 9.31
C GLN A 256 -13.74 18.95 7.85
N PHE A 257 -13.58 17.82 7.15
CA PHE A 257 -13.90 17.69 5.72
C PHE A 257 -14.90 16.58 5.41
N LEU A 258 -14.91 15.51 6.21
CA LEU A 258 -15.77 14.36 5.96
C LEU A 258 -16.17 13.70 7.28
N THR A 259 -17.47 13.54 7.50
CA THR A 259 -17.96 12.78 8.65
C THR A 259 -17.52 11.32 8.56
N PHE A 260 -16.85 10.85 9.61
CA PHE A 260 -16.41 9.46 9.70
C PHE A 260 -17.55 8.56 10.20
N ASP A 261 -17.75 7.43 9.56
CA ASP A 261 -18.70 6.42 10.00
C ASP A 261 -18.10 5.60 11.15
N ARG A 262 -18.60 5.82 12.37
CA ARG A 262 -18.13 5.09 13.56
C ARG A 262 -18.35 3.57 13.47
N GLY A 263 -19.26 3.12 12.63
CA GLY A 263 -19.47 1.69 12.35
C GLY A 263 -18.24 1.02 11.75
N GLU A 264 -17.40 1.77 11.01
CA GLU A 264 -16.17 1.25 10.42
C GLU A 264 -15.09 0.88 11.47
N LEU A 265 -15.22 1.32 12.73
CA LEU A 265 -14.29 0.92 13.80
C LEU A 265 -14.27 -0.59 14.03
N ALA A 266 -15.38 -1.26 13.79
CA ALA A 266 -15.48 -2.72 13.87
C ALA A 266 -14.58 -3.45 12.86
N LEU A 267 -14.13 -2.75 11.81
CA LEU A 267 -13.33 -3.32 10.73
C LEU A 267 -11.83 -3.32 11.01
N ILE A 268 -11.35 -2.66 12.08
CA ILE A 268 -9.91 -2.52 12.35
C ILE A 268 -9.24 -3.88 12.46
N GLU A 269 -9.74 -4.75 13.33
CA GLU A 269 -9.11 -6.06 13.56
C GLU A 269 -9.34 -7.04 12.39
N PRO A 270 -10.52 -7.10 11.75
CA PRO A 270 -10.70 -7.81 10.47
C PRO A 270 -9.71 -7.39 9.38
N LEU A 271 -9.52 -6.08 9.16
CA LEU A 271 -8.58 -5.57 8.15
C LEU A 271 -7.12 -5.89 8.50
N ARG A 272 -6.76 -5.85 9.79
CA ARG A 272 -5.45 -6.26 10.28
C ARG A 272 -5.19 -7.73 10.01
N ALA A 273 -6.15 -8.60 10.29
CA ALA A 273 -6.07 -10.03 10.00
C ALA A 273 -5.82 -10.29 8.50
N LEU A 274 -6.61 -9.65 7.64
CA LEU A 274 -6.44 -9.74 6.19
C LEU A 274 -5.05 -9.28 5.76
N ARG A 275 -4.55 -8.16 6.30
CA ARG A 275 -3.21 -7.67 5.98
C ARG A 275 -2.11 -8.63 6.41
N MET A 276 -2.24 -9.27 7.58
CA MET A 276 -1.25 -10.26 8.07
C MET A 276 -1.14 -11.44 7.11
N ILE A 277 -2.25 -12.02 6.69
CA ILE A 277 -2.29 -13.13 5.74
C ILE A 277 -1.79 -12.69 4.36
N HIS A 278 -2.28 -11.53 3.88
CA HIS A 278 -1.90 -10.99 2.57
C HIS A 278 -0.40 -10.68 2.48
N TYR A 279 0.20 -10.16 3.55
CA TYR A 279 1.63 -9.83 3.56
C TYR A 279 2.51 -11.06 3.36
N SER A 280 2.19 -12.18 4.02
CA SER A 280 2.90 -13.45 3.82
C SER A 280 2.73 -13.99 2.40
N ALA A 281 1.52 -13.89 1.84
CA ALA A 281 1.26 -14.26 0.45
C ALA A 281 1.95 -13.32 -0.55
N TRP A 282 2.07 -12.05 -0.23
CA TRP A 282 2.80 -11.09 -1.05
C TRP A 282 4.30 -11.45 -1.14
N LEU A 283 4.92 -11.86 -0.04
CA LEU A 283 6.30 -12.36 -0.03
C LEU A 283 6.43 -13.66 -0.82
N ALA A 284 5.52 -14.62 -0.59
CA ALA A 284 5.51 -15.92 -1.26
C ALA A 284 5.43 -15.80 -2.79
N ARG A 285 4.47 -15.01 -3.28
CA ARG A 285 4.23 -14.82 -4.72
C ARG A 285 5.39 -14.12 -5.44
N ARG A 286 6.31 -13.50 -4.73
CA ARG A 286 7.41 -12.72 -5.28
C ARG A 286 8.78 -13.31 -4.99
N TRP A 287 8.80 -14.49 -4.40
CA TRP A 287 10.04 -15.11 -3.94
C TRP A 287 11.03 -15.44 -5.06
N ASP A 288 10.51 -15.63 -6.28
CA ASP A 288 11.34 -15.86 -7.48
C ASP A 288 12.09 -14.60 -7.94
N ASP A 289 11.66 -13.41 -7.50
CA ASP A 289 12.41 -12.16 -7.72
C ASP A 289 13.59 -12.10 -6.74
N PRO A 290 14.87 -12.09 -7.22
CA PRO A 290 16.03 -12.14 -6.35
C PRO A 290 16.14 -11.00 -5.32
N ALA A 291 15.38 -9.93 -5.50
CA ALA A 291 15.35 -8.84 -4.53
C ALA A 291 14.64 -9.28 -3.23
N PHE A 292 13.65 -10.19 -3.30
CA PHE A 292 12.87 -10.62 -2.14
C PHE A 292 13.68 -11.51 -1.17
N PRO A 293 14.32 -12.60 -1.58
CA PRO A 293 15.16 -13.37 -0.67
C PRO A 293 16.29 -12.56 -0.05
N ARG A 294 16.80 -11.55 -0.73
CA ARG A 294 17.85 -10.66 -0.19
C ARG A 294 17.32 -9.71 0.87
N ALA A 295 16.12 -9.17 0.66
CA ALA A 295 15.51 -8.20 1.56
C ALA A 295 14.80 -8.86 2.76
N PHE A 296 14.25 -10.06 2.56
CA PHE A 296 13.42 -10.78 3.51
C PHE A 296 13.95 -12.21 3.78
N PRO A 297 15.26 -12.41 4.09
CA PRO A 297 15.83 -13.75 4.21
C PRO A 297 15.15 -14.60 5.31
N TRP A 298 14.56 -13.96 6.29
CA TRP A 298 13.85 -14.57 7.39
C TRP A 298 12.51 -15.24 7.00
N PHE A 299 11.94 -14.89 5.83
CA PHE A 299 10.65 -15.45 5.38
C PHE A 299 10.68 -16.95 5.14
N ALA A 300 11.81 -17.50 4.67
CA ALA A 300 12.00 -18.93 4.45
C ALA A 300 12.34 -19.71 5.75
N GLU A 301 12.54 -19.02 6.87
CA GLU A 301 12.94 -19.64 8.12
C GLU A 301 11.72 -20.17 8.89
N PRO A 302 11.80 -21.39 9.49
CA PRO A 302 10.72 -21.95 10.31
C PRO A 302 10.25 -21.03 11.42
N ARG A 303 11.16 -20.28 12.02
CA ARG A 303 10.90 -19.33 13.10
C ARG A 303 9.89 -18.24 12.70
N TYR A 304 9.99 -17.72 11.49
CA TYR A 304 9.03 -16.73 10.99
C TYR A 304 7.61 -17.28 10.98
N TRP A 305 7.44 -18.52 10.51
CA TRP A 305 6.13 -19.14 10.40
C TRP A 305 5.53 -19.49 11.77
N GLU A 306 6.37 -19.89 12.73
CA GLU A 306 5.94 -20.10 14.11
C GLU A 306 5.50 -18.80 14.80
N GLU A 307 6.25 -17.71 14.59
CA GLU A 307 5.91 -16.39 15.12
C GLU A 307 4.65 -15.83 14.42
N HIS A 308 4.54 -16.00 13.11
CA HIS A 308 3.37 -15.59 12.34
C HIS A 308 2.10 -16.35 12.75
N TYR A 309 2.22 -17.66 12.98
CA TYR A 309 1.11 -18.48 13.47
C TYR A 309 0.60 -17.98 14.83
N ARG A 310 1.49 -17.72 15.78
CA ARG A 310 1.11 -17.16 17.09
C ARG A 310 0.46 -15.79 16.97
N ALA A 311 1.01 -14.93 16.12
CA ALA A 311 0.41 -13.62 15.86
C ALA A 311 -1.00 -13.73 15.27
N LEU A 312 -1.28 -14.76 14.45
CA LEU A 312 -2.63 -15.02 13.94
C LEU A 312 -3.57 -15.59 15.02
N GLU A 313 -3.07 -16.40 15.97
CA GLU A 313 -3.86 -16.83 17.16
C GLU A 313 -4.27 -15.61 18.00
N GLU A 314 -3.34 -14.70 18.27
CA GLU A 314 -3.63 -13.45 18.97
C GLU A 314 -4.62 -12.56 18.16
N GLN A 315 -4.47 -12.54 16.84
CA GLN A 315 -5.35 -11.77 15.96
C GLN A 315 -6.78 -12.35 15.92
N LEU A 316 -6.95 -13.67 15.96
CA LEU A 316 -8.26 -14.30 16.09
C LEU A 316 -8.94 -13.88 17.40
N ALA A 317 -8.21 -13.86 18.51
CA ALA A 317 -8.73 -13.36 19.78
C ALA A 317 -9.09 -11.86 19.71
N ALA A 318 -8.35 -11.06 18.96
CA ALA A 318 -8.67 -9.64 18.76
C ALA A 318 -9.92 -9.43 17.89
N VAL A 319 -10.08 -10.22 16.81
CA VAL A 319 -11.26 -10.16 15.92
C VAL A 319 -12.55 -10.55 16.66
N THR A 320 -12.47 -11.54 17.56
CA THR A 320 -13.62 -12.02 18.35
C THR A 320 -13.79 -11.27 19.67
N GLY A 321 -12.82 -10.44 20.04
CA GLY A 321 -12.79 -9.69 21.29
C GLY A 321 -13.53 -8.36 21.27
N PRO A 322 -13.35 -7.54 22.32
CA PRO A 322 -13.95 -6.21 22.40
C PRO A 322 -13.42 -5.30 21.30
N ARG A 323 -14.31 -4.58 20.63
CA ARG A 323 -13.97 -3.62 19.58
C ARG A 323 -13.36 -2.34 20.17
N LEU A 324 -12.57 -1.65 19.36
CA LEU A 324 -12.12 -0.30 19.70
C LEU A 324 -13.33 0.63 19.72
N GLU A 325 -13.58 1.28 20.86
CA GLU A 325 -14.64 2.29 21.02
C GLU A 325 -14.03 3.68 21.24
N LEU A 326 -14.70 4.74 20.77
CA LEU A 326 -14.28 6.14 20.91
C LEU A 326 -15.07 6.89 21.96
#